data_913c4a4da5b194453c2634326f44e68c
#
_entry.id   913c4a4da5b194453c2634326f44e68c
#
_cell.length_a   1.000
_cell.length_b   1.000
_cell.length_c   1.000
_cell.angle_alpha   90.00
_cell.angle_beta   90.00
_cell.angle_gamma   90.00
#
_symmetry.space_group_name_H-M   'P 1'
#
loop_
_entity.id
_entity.type
_entity.pdbx_description
1 polymer ?
#
loop_
_entity_poly.entity_id
_entity_poly.type
_entity_poly.pdbx_seq_one_letter_code
_entity_poly.pdbx_strand_id
1 'polypeptide(L)'
;GGYYYEKEYEVMIRKFGFSDDERKKPIRDFSGGQQTKIAFIKLLLSKPDILLLDEPTNHLDVTTIEWLEGYLKSYPKAVVVVSHDRMFLDNVVDVVYEIEYGTARRYPGNYTNFIARKKENYDKQMKDHIAQQKEIERLQRMVTRFKGKPTKTSMAQSKQKAIDRMVIIEAPDKYDNKTFHANFQPEKETGND
;
A
#
# COMPACT_ATOMS: atom_id res chain seq x y z
N GLY A 1 -23.69 -18.52 22.92
CA GLY A 1 -23.25 -17.80 21.72
C GLY A 1 -24.32 -17.25 20.80
N GLY A 2 -25.54 -17.87 20.65
CA GLY A 2 -26.52 -17.47 19.61
C GLY A 2 -27.08 -16.04 19.77
N TYR A 3 -27.37 -15.63 20.98
CA TYR A 3 -27.99 -14.32 21.26
C TYR A 3 -27.11 -13.10 20.90
N TYR A 4 -25.80 -13.20 21.08
CA TYR A 4 -24.86 -12.15 20.67
C TYR A 4 -24.72 -12.07 19.15
N TYR A 5 -24.77 -13.21 18.46
CA TYR A 5 -24.71 -13.28 17.01
C TYR A 5 -25.94 -12.65 16.35
N GLU A 6 -27.14 -12.90 16.88
CA GLU A 6 -28.38 -12.29 16.39
C GLU A 6 -28.36 -10.77 16.50
N LYS A 7 -27.95 -10.23 17.65
CA LYS A 7 -27.85 -8.78 17.84
C LYS A 7 -26.84 -8.13 16.89
N GLU A 8 -25.69 -8.76 16.71
CA GLU A 8 -24.64 -8.25 15.81
C GLU A 8 -25.12 -8.28 14.36
N TYR A 9 -25.76 -9.34 13.94
CA TYR A 9 -26.41 -9.48 12.64
C TYR A 9 -27.47 -8.37 12.40
N GLU A 10 -28.35 -8.13 13.38
CA GLU A 10 -29.37 -7.09 13.28
C GLU A 10 -28.79 -5.69 13.10
N VAL A 11 -27.75 -5.37 13.84
CA VAL A 11 -27.05 -4.09 13.71
C VAL A 11 -26.45 -3.95 12.32
N MET A 12 -25.73 -4.96 11.84
CA MET A 12 -25.07 -4.93 10.53
C MET A 12 -26.10 -4.79 9.39
N ILE A 13 -27.17 -5.59 9.39
CA ILE A 13 -28.21 -5.57 8.36
C ILE A 13 -28.80 -4.16 8.23
N ARG A 14 -29.14 -3.51 9.35
CA ARG A 14 -29.68 -2.15 9.35
C ARG A 14 -28.66 -1.12 8.86
N LYS A 15 -27.40 -1.23 9.30
CA LYS A 15 -26.32 -0.33 8.89
C LYS A 15 -26.01 -0.41 7.40
N PHE A 16 -26.18 -1.58 6.80
CA PHE A 16 -26.03 -1.78 5.35
C PHE A 16 -27.28 -1.43 4.54
N GLY A 17 -28.31 -0.85 5.20
CA GLY A 17 -29.49 -0.28 4.54
C GLY A 17 -30.60 -1.30 4.23
N PHE A 18 -30.60 -2.47 4.88
CA PHE A 18 -31.69 -3.44 4.74
C PHE A 18 -32.81 -3.17 5.75
N SER A 19 -34.05 -3.22 5.26
CA SER A 19 -35.26 -3.11 6.10
C SER A 19 -35.60 -4.43 6.78
N ASP A 20 -36.41 -4.35 7.84
CA ASP A 20 -36.87 -5.54 8.55
C ASP A 20 -37.73 -6.49 7.67
N ASP A 21 -38.44 -5.95 6.70
CA ASP A 21 -39.26 -6.72 5.74
C ASP A 21 -38.37 -7.52 4.76
N GLU A 22 -37.22 -7.00 4.40
CA GLU A 22 -36.26 -7.66 3.50
C GLU A 22 -35.58 -8.88 4.13
N ARG A 23 -35.62 -9.02 5.45
CA ARG A 23 -34.96 -10.14 6.18
C ARG A 23 -35.54 -11.55 5.80
N LYS A 24 -36.77 -11.59 5.37
CA LYS A 24 -37.45 -12.85 4.95
C LYS A 24 -37.35 -13.12 3.46
N LYS A 25 -36.80 -12.15 2.70
CA LYS A 25 -36.68 -12.26 1.26
C LYS A 25 -35.53 -13.21 0.88
N PRO A 26 -35.75 -14.16 -0.05
CA PRO A 26 -34.69 -15.02 -0.55
C PRO A 26 -33.52 -14.18 -1.17
N ILE A 27 -32.27 -14.58 -0.94
CA ILE A 27 -31.09 -13.84 -1.41
C ILE A 27 -31.12 -13.64 -2.94
N ARG A 28 -31.61 -14.59 -3.70
CA ARG A 28 -31.74 -14.53 -5.16
C ARG A 28 -32.65 -13.39 -5.68
N ASP A 29 -33.53 -12.88 -4.83
CA ASP A 29 -34.48 -11.82 -5.19
C ASP A 29 -33.94 -10.40 -4.93
N PHE A 30 -32.71 -10.29 -4.39
CA PHE A 30 -32.02 -9.03 -4.20
C PHE A 30 -31.23 -8.63 -5.45
N SER A 31 -31.00 -7.32 -5.61
CA SER A 31 -30.09 -6.80 -6.65
C SER A 31 -28.65 -7.32 -6.42
N GLY A 32 -27.82 -7.33 -7.48
CA GLY A 32 -26.42 -7.77 -7.38
C GLY A 32 -25.64 -6.99 -6.31
N GLY A 33 -25.83 -5.68 -6.22
CA GLY A 33 -25.19 -4.85 -5.18
C GLY A 33 -25.67 -5.21 -3.76
N GLN A 34 -26.96 -5.50 -3.59
CA GLN A 34 -27.49 -5.96 -2.31
C GLN A 34 -26.96 -7.36 -1.94
N GLN A 35 -26.84 -8.28 -2.90
CA GLN A 35 -26.24 -9.60 -2.67
C GLN A 35 -24.79 -9.48 -2.23
N THR A 36 -24.02 -8.57 -2.84
CA THR A 36 -22.64 -8.27 -2.43
C THR A 36 -22.58 -7.76 -1.00
N LYS A 37 -23.46 -6.82 -0.62
CA LYS A 37 -23.57 -6.34 0.76
C LYS A 37 -23.90 -7.44 1.76
N ILE A 38 -24.81 -8.36 1.41
CA ILE A 38 -25.17 -9.52 2.26
C ILE A 38 -23.96 -10.47 2.41
N ALA A 39 -23.24 -10.76 1.33
CA ALA A 39 -22.04 -11.59 1.38
C ALA A 39 -20.95 -10.93 2.26
N PHE A 40 -20.82 -9.61 2.19
CA PHE A 40 -19.88 -8.86 3.02
C PHE A 40 -20.26 -8.91 4.50
N ILE A 41 -21.53 -8.70 4.86
CA ILE A 41 -22.03 -8.87 6.23
C ILE A 41 -21.74 -10.29 6.75
N LYS A 42 -21.98 -11.33 5.93
CA LYS A 42 -21.67 -12.72 6.29
C LYS A 42 -20.18 -12.91 6.57
N LEU A 43 -19.31 -12.31 5.77
CA LEU A 43 -17.86 -12.33 5.99
C LEU A 43 -17.47 -11.68 7.32
N LEU A 44 -17.98 -10.48 7.62
CA LEU A 44 -17.70 -9.78 8.87
C LEU A 44 -18.17 -10.59 10.10
N LEU A 45 -19.34 -11.19 10.02
CA LEU A 45 -19.89 -12.01 11.09
C LEU A 45 -19.12 -13.32 11.32
N SER A 46 -18.44 -13.85 10.31
CA SER A 46 -17.65 -15.09 10.45
C SER A 46 -16.37 -14.88 11.27
N LYS A 47 -15.95 -13.64 11.49
CA LYS A 47 -14.78 -13.22 12.31
C LYS A 47 -13.52 -14.04 12.00
N PRO A 48 -13.07 -14.10 10.75
CA PRO A 48 -11.88 -14.86 10.37
C PRO A 48 -10.64 -14.34 11.10
N ASP A 49 -9.58 -15.16 11.19
CA ASP A 49 -8.30 -14.74 11.82
C ASP A 49 -7.56 -13.70 10.98
N ILE A 50 -7.77 -13.72 9.67
CA ILE A 50 -7.27 -12.71 8.74
C ILE A 50 -8.43 -12.28 7.85
N LEU A 51 -8.80 -11.01 7.93
CA LEU A 51 -9.83 -10.39 7.10
C LEU A 51 -9.17 -9.66 5.94
N LEU A 52 -9.40 -10.14 4.71
CA LEU A 52 -8.90 -9.53 3.48
C LEU A 52 -10.03 -8.76 2.81
N LEU A 53 -9.84 -7.47 2.61
CA LEU A 53 -10.84 -6.58 2.01
C LEU A 53 -10.23 -5.89 0.79
N ASP A 54 -10.89 -6.02 -0.34
CA ASP A 54 -10.55 -5.34 -1.58
C ASP A 54 -11.67 -4.35 -1.92
N GLU A 55 -11.31 -3.05 -1.96
CA GLU A 55 -12.20 -1.91 -2.19
C GLU A 55 -13.52 -1.97 -1.37
N PRO A 56 -13.44 -2.12 -0.03
CA PRO A 56 -14.62 -2.38 0.80
C PRO A 56 -15.60 -1.20 0.87
N THR A 57 -15.19 0.00 0.48
CA THR A 57 -16.03 1.21 0.45
C THR A 57 -16.89 1.30 -0.79
N ASN A 58 -16.62 0.49 -1.83
CA ASN A 58 -17.40 0.52 -3.06
C ASN A 58 -18.88 0.21 -2.80
N HIS A 59 -19.75 1.05 -3.36
CA HIS A 59 -21.20 0.94 -3.25
C HIS A 59 -21.78 1.10 -1.83
N LEU A 60 -20.98 1.61 -0.88
CA LEU A 60 -21.45 1.98 0.45
C LEU A 60 -21.74 3.48 0.53
N ASP A 61 -22.76 3.85 1.29
CA ASP A 61 -23.00 5.23 1.67
C ASP A 61 -22.07 5.66 2.82
N VAL A 62 -21.96 6.97 3.02
CA VAL A 62 -21.04 7.56 4.02
C VAL A 62 -21.29 7.02 5.41
N THR A 63 -22.55 6.85 5.80
CA THR A 63 -22.91 6.35 7.15
C THR A 63 -22.47 4.90 7.36
N THR A 64 -22.56 4.07 6.31
CA THR A 64 -22.10 2.70 6.33
C THR A 64 -20.57 2.63 6.36
N ILE A 65 -19.87 3.52 5.64
CA ILE A 65 -18.41 3.63 5.67
C ILE A 65 -17.91 4.00 7.06
N GLU A 66 -18.48 5.04 7.69
CA GLU A 66 -18.13 5.45 9.06
C GLU A 66 -18.33 4.31 10.08
N TRP A 67 -19.42 3.57 9.95
CA TRP A 67 -19.65 2.40 10.78
C TRP A 67 -18.60 1.31 10.54
N LEU A 68 -18.27 1.03 9.27
CA LEU A 68 -17.26 0.04 8.89
C LEU A 68 -15.88 0.41 9.44
N GLU A 69 -15.48 1.68 9.37
CA GLU A 69 -14.24 2.17 9.96
C GLU A 69 -14.18 1.86 11.47
N GLY A 70 -15.24 2.17 12.19
CA GLY A 70 -15.33 1.86 13.63
C GLY A 70 -15.26 0.36 13.93
N TYR A 71 -15.92 -0.45 13.09
CA TYR A 71 -15.89 -1.91 13.21
C TYR A 71 -14.48 -2.47 12.98
N LEU A 72 -13.80 -2.05 11.91
CA LEU A 72 -12.46 -2.53 11.57
C LEU A 72 -11.40 -2.08 12.58
N LYS A 73 -11.50 -0.86 13.13
CA LYS A 73 -10.64 -0.41 14.23
C LYS A 73 -10.75 -1.27 15.49
N SER A 74 -11.94 -1.77 15.77
CA SER A 74 -12.19 -2.64 16.93
C SER A 74 -12.01 -4.12 16.64
N TYR A 75 -11.67 -4.48 15.40
CA TYR A 75 -11.51 -5.87 15.00
C TYR A 75 -10.33 -6.51 15.73
N PRO A 76 -10.53 -7.62 16.47
CA PRO A 76 -9.50 -8.15 17.37
C PRO A 76 -8.39 -8.94 16.69
N LYS A 77 -8.48 -9.12 15.37
CA LYS A 77 -7.57 -9.94 14.58
C LYS A 77 -7.00 -9.14 13.41
N ALA A 78 -6.20 -9.77 12.56
CA ALA A 78 -5.56 -9.09 11.44
C ALA A 78 -6.56 -8.65 10.36
N VAL A 79 -6.44 -7.40 9.93
CA VAL A 79 -7.19 -6.84 8.79
C VAL A 79 -6.20 -6.38 7.73
N VAL A 80 -6.39 -6.79 6.50
CA VAL A 80 -5.66 -6.32 5.33
C VAL A 80 -6.65 -5.67 4.37
N VAL A 81 -6.40 -4.44 4.01
CA VAL A 81 -7.27 -3.65 3.14
C VAL A 81 -6.50 -3.18 1.92
N VAL A 82 -7.11 -3.33 0.76
CA VAL A 82 -6.72 -2.65 -0.48
C VAL A 82 -7.82 -1.65 -0.80
N SER A 83 -7.48 -0.36 -0.91
CA SER A 83 -8.46 0.69 -1.22
C SER A 83 -7.82 1.90 -1.88
N HIS A 84 -8.60 2.60 -2.69
CA HIS A 84 -8.26 3.91 -3.24
C HIS A 84 -8.80 5.07 -2.38
N ASP A 85 -9.64 4.78 -1.41
CA ASP A 85 -10.19 5.77 -0.49
C ASP A 85 -9.16 6.12 0.59
N ARG A 86 -8.52 7.28 0.40
CA ARG A 86 -7.46 7.76 1.28
C ARG A 86 -7.96 8.07 2.69
N MET A 87 -9.17 8.60 2.80
CA MET A 87 -9.75 8.94 4.10
C MET A 87 -10.07 7.68 4.89
N PHE A 88 -10.64 6.67 4.23
CA PHE A 88 -10.89 5.38 4.82
C PHE A 88 -9.58 4.71 5.31
N LEU A 89 -8.53 4.71 4.46
CA LEU A 89 -7.22 4.18 4.85
C LEU A 89 -6.62 4.94 6.02
N ASP A 90 -6.69 6.27 6.03
CA ASP A 90 -6.19 7.08 7.15
C ASP A 90 -6.88 6.77 8.48
N ASN A 91 -8.17 6.44 8.39
CA ASN A 91 -8.96 6.12 9.57
C ASN A 91 -8.76 4.69 10.07
N VAL A 92 -8.43 3.73 9.21
CA VAL A 92 -8.48 2.30 9.56
C VAL A 92 -7.11 1.67 9.74
N VAL A 93 -6.07 2.13 9.00
CA VAL A 93 -4.80 1.41 8.95
C VAL A 93 -3.74 1.99 9.87
N ASP A 94 -2.97 1.10 10.51
CA ASP A 94 -1.82 1.43 11.36
C ASP A 94 -0.48 1.15 10.66
N VAL A 95 -0.51 0.44 9.54
CA VAL A 95 0.66 0.06 8.75
C VAL A 95 0.27 0.04 7.28
N VAL A 96 1.12 0.61 6.43
CA VAL A 96 0.98 0.54 4.98
C VAL A 96 2.11 -0.32 4.40
N TYR A 97 1.76 -1.23 3.51
CA TYR A 97 2.71 -1.96 2.68
C TYR A 97 2.62 -1.44 1.26
N GLU A 98 3.70 -0.85 0.78
CA GLU A 98 3.85 -0.43 -0.60
C GLU A 98 4.49 -1.56 -1.40
N ILE A 99 3.86 -1.95 -2.49
CA ILE A 99 4.40 -2.98 -3.40
C ILE A 99 4.71 -2.29 -4.72
N GLU A 100 6.01 -2.11 -4.99
CA GLU A 100 6.49 -1.52 -6.24
C GLU A 100 7.68 -2.35 -6.77
N TYR A 101 7.75 -2.54 -8.08
CA TYR A 101 8.87 -3.21 -8.77
C TYR A 101 9.28 -4.57 -8.15
N GLY A 102 8.31 -5.36 -7.73
CA GLY A 102 8.55 -6.67 -7.10
C GLY A 102 9.09 -6.62 -5.67
N THR A 103 9.14 -5.44 -5.05
CA THR A 103 9.55 -5.28 -3.65
C THR A 103 8.40 -4.79 -2.80
N ALA A 104 8.32 -5.28 -1.55
CA ALA A 104 7.36 -4.82 -0.56
C ALA A 104 8.08 -4.01 0.52
N ARG A 105 7.65 -2.77 0.73
CA ARG A 105 8.18 -1.88 1.78
C ARG A 105 7.12 -1.61 2.83
N ARG A 106 7.48 -1.76 4.09
CA ARG A 106 6.60 -1.52 5.23
C ARG A 106 6.78 -0.10 5.76
N TYR A 107 5.68 0.63 5.89
CA TYR A 107 5.62 1.95 6.50
C TYR A 107 4.70 1.92 7.73
N PRO A 108 5.22 2.12 8.94
CA PRO A 108 4.37 2.25 10.12
C PRO A 108 3.64 3.58 10.10
N GLY A 109 2.40 3.56 10.54
CA GLY A 109 1.47 4.68 10.56
C GLY A 109 0.37 4.56 9.50
N ASN A 110 -0.52 5.57 9.46
CA ASN A 110 -1.63 5.65 8.54
C ASN A 110 -1.18 6.07 7.12
N TYR A 111 -2.13 6.23 6.20
CA TYR A 111 -1.85 6.56 4.81
C TYR A 111 -1.16 7.94 4.66
N THR A 112 -1.58 8.95 5.41
CA THR A 112 -0.95 10.29 5.42
C THR A 112 0.52 10.21 5.84
N ASN A 113 0.83 9.45 6.90
CA ASN A 113 2.20 9.22 7.35
C ASN A 113 3.04 8.47 6.31
N PHE A 114 2.44 7.49 5.62
CA PHE A 114 3.09 6.79 4.52
C PHE A 114 3.51 7.76 3.40
N ILE A 115 2.59 8.61 2.93
CA ILE A 115 2.88 9.58 1.87
C ILE A 115 3.99 10.56 2.28
N ALA A 116 3.94 11.07 3.52
CA ALA A 116 4.98 11.96 4.04
C ALA A 116 6.36 11.28 4.04
N ARG A 117 6.46 10.06 4.55
CA ARG A 117 7.71 9.29 4.59
C ARG A 117 8.21 8.88 3.21
N LYS A 118 7.31 8.50 2.29
CA LYS A 118 7.67 8.20 0.90
C LYS A 118 8.32 9.41 0.25
N LYS A 119 7.74 10.60 0.43
CA LYS A 119 8.30 11.86 -0.07
C LYS A 119 9.66 12.19 0.55
N GLU A 120 9.79 12.06 1.86
CA GLU A 120 11.06 12.30 2.57
C GLU A 120 12.18 11.37 2.05
N ASN A 121 11.88 10.08 1.89
CA ASN A 121 12.83 9.11 1.33
C ASN A 121 13.24 9.46 -0.09
N TYR A 122 12.29 9.87 -0.93
CA TYR A 122 12.54 10.31 -2.30
C TYR A 122 13.47 11.54 -2.31
N ASP A 123 13.13 12.58 -1.55
CA ASP A 123 13.90 13.83 -1.49
C ASP A 123 15.31 13.56 -0.98
N LYS A 124 15.47 12.69 0.01
CA LYS A 124 16.77 12.27 0.54
C LYS A 124 17.59 11.54 -0.51
N GLN A 125 17.03 10.51 -1.15
CA GLN A 125 17.74 9.73 -2.17
C GLN A 125 18.16 10.62 -3.35
N MET A 126 17.28 11.52 -3.79
CA MET A 126 17.61 12.49 -4.86
C MET A 126 18.74 13.41 -4.45
N LYS A 127 18.73 13.93 -3.23
CA LYS A 127 19.81 14.77 -2.69
C LYS A 127 21.13 14.02 -2.65
N ASP A 128 21.12 12.78 -2.16
CA ASP A 128 22.32 11.93 -2.05
C ASP A 128 22.87 11.58 -3.44
N HIS A 129 21.99 11.25 -4.39
CA HIS A 129 22.36 11.02 -5.80
C HIS A 129 23.04 12.25 -6.41
N ILE A 130 22.42 13.43 -6.30
CA ILE A 130 22.99 14.68 -6.86
C ILE A 130 24.34 15.00 -6.21
N ALA A 131 24.47 14.82 -4.89
CA ALA A 131 25.72 15.07 -4.18
C ALA A 131 26.84 14.11 -4.66
N GLN A 132 26.52 12.83 -4.84
CA GLN A 132 27.45 11.84 -5.35
C GLN A 132 27.86 12.14 -6.80
N GLN A 133 26.93 12.50 -7.68
CA GLN A 133 27.25 12.86 -9.06
C GLN A 133 28.22 14.04 -9.13
N LYS A 134 27.99 15.09 -8.32
CA LYS A 134 28.91 16.23 -8.23
C LYS A 134 30.32 15.83 -7.75
N GLU A 135 30.38 14.91 -6.80
CA GLU A 135 31.69 14.43 -6.30
C GLU A 135 32.41 13.58 -7.36
N ILE A 136 31.70 12.70 -8.07
CA ILE A 136 32.24 11.93 -9.18
C ILE A 136 32.79 12.86 -10.27
N GLU A 137 32.02 13.87 -10.68
CA GLU A 137 32.48 14.86 -11.65
C GLU A 137 33.72 15.64 -11.18
N ARG A 138 33.77 16.01 -9.90
CA ARG A 138 34.93 16.69 -9.29
C ARG A 138 36.16 15.80 -9.37
N LEU A 139 36.03 14.52 -9.00
CA LEU A 139 37.14 13.57 -9.05
C LEU A 139 37.60 13.30 -10.49
N GLN A 140 36.67 13.13 -11.42
CA GLN A 140 36.96 12.95 -12.85
C GLN A 140 37.73 14.14 -13.44
N ARG A 141 37.31 15.36 -13.11
CA ARG A 141 38.06 16.59 -13.50
C ARG A 141 39.48 16.58 -12.97
N MET A 142 39.69 16.10 -11.74
CA MET A 142 41.07 15.97 -11.18
C MET A 142 41.85 14.89 -11.92
N VAL A 143 41.27 13.72 -12.21
CA VAL A 143 41.94 12.66 -13.00
C VAL A 143 42.36 13.19 -14.35
N THR A 144 41.49 13.89 -15.07
CA THR A 144 41.80 14.50 -16.39
C THR A 144 42.92 15.54 -16.30
N ARG A 145 42.86 16.42 -15.27
CA ARG A 145 43.88 17.46 -15.07
C ARG A 145 45.26 16.88 -14.75
N PHE A 146 45.34 15.76 -14.09
CA PHE A 146 46.59 15.11 -13.69
C PHE A 146 47.09 14.07 -14.70
N LYS A 147 46.25 13.64 -15.64
CA LYS A 147 46.60 12.72 -16.72
C LYS A 147 47.70 13.35 -17.60
N GLY A 148 48.76 12.63 -17.87
CA GLY A 148 49.89 13.07 -18.68
C GLY A 148 50.96 13.89 -17.93
N LYS A 149 50.83 14.10 -16.60
CA LYS A 149 51.87 14.73 -15.78
C LYS A 149 52.62 13.67 -14.99
N PRO A 150 53.91 13.35 -15.30
CA PRO A 150 54.66 12.24 -14.66
C PRO A 150 54.64 12.30 -13.13
N THR A 151 54.79 13.49 -12.54
CA THR A 151 54.81 13.72 -11.10
C THR A 151 53.46 13.59 -10.41
N LYS A 152 52.33 13.49 -11.17
CA LYS A 152 50.96 13.42 -10.64
C LYS A 152 50.22 12.19 -11.03
N THR A 153 50.85 11.22 -11.72
CA THR A 153 50.26 9.96 -12.18
C THR A 153 49.68 9.14 -11.03
N SER A 154 50.40 9.02 -9.92
CA SER A 154 49.94 8.31 -8.71
C SER A 154 48.67 8.94 -8.11
N MET A 155 48.59 10.28 -8.11
CA MET A 155 47.40 11.01 -7.63
C MET A 155 46.19 10.78 -8.55
N ALA A 156 46.39 10.78 -9.87
CA ALA A 156 45.32 10.48 -10.84
C ALA A 156 44.79 9.05 -10.63
N GLN A 157 45.67 8.06 -10.50
CA GLN A 157 45.28 6.66 -10.24
C GLN A 157 44.54 6.51 -8.91
N SER A 158 45.00 7.21 -7.85
CA SER A 158 44.31 7.19 -6.55
C SER A 158 42.86 7.74 -6.65
N LYS A 159 42.66 8.82 -7.40
CA LYS A 159 41.32 9.40 -7.60
C LYS A 159 40.43 8.51 -8.47
N GLN A 160 41.01 7.90 -9.52
CA GLN A 160 40.26 6.92 -10.32
C GLN A 160 39.81 5.71 -9.47
N LYS A 161 40.70 5.14 -8.68
CA LYS A 161 40.34 4.04 -7.75
C LYS A 161 39.29 4.44 -6.73
N ALA A 162 39.27 5.72 -6.31
CA ALA A 162 38.20 6.21 -5.42
C ALA A 162 36.84 6.21 -6.11
N ILE A 163 36.77 6.62 -7.38
CA ILE A 163 35.52 6.55 -8.19
C ILE A 163 35.11 5.11 -8.37
N ASP A 164 36.02 4.22 -8.78
CA ASP A 164 35.75 2.81 -9.09
C ASP A 164 35.22 2.02 -7.87
N ARG A 165 35.53 2.47 -6.66
CA ARG A 165 35.07 1.89 -5.40
C ARG A 165 33.76 2.46 -4.87
N MET A 166 33.23 3.50 -5.48
CA MET A 166 31.97 4.10 -5.04
C MET A 166 30.80 3.17 -5.38
N VAL A 167 29.97 2.90 -4.39
CA VAL A 167 28.64 2.32 -4.62
C VAL A 167 27.77 3.41 -5.22
N ILE A 168 27.33 3.20 -6.46
CA ILE A 168 26.53 4.20 -7.17
C ILE A 168 25.15 4.30 -6.54
N ILE A 169 24.76 5.50 -6.17
CA ILE A 169 23.42 5.83 -5.72
C ILE A 169 22.58 6.12 -6.97
N GLU A 170 21.64 5.25 -7.27
CA GLU A 170 20.71 5.46 -8.39
C GLU A 170 19.77 6.62 -8.08
N ALA A 171 19.39 7.36 -9.13
CA ALA A 171 18.31 8.33 -8.99
C ALA A 171 17.04 7.60 -8.54
N PRO A 172 16.26 8.18 -7.62
CA PRO A 172 15.00 7.57 -7.27
C PRO A 172 14.08 7.54 -8.49
N ASP A 173 13.27 6.47 -8.61
CA ASP A 173 12.22 6.41 -9.61
C ASP A 173 11.31 7.64 -9.50
N LYS A 174 10.66 8.00 -10.62
CA LYS A 174 9.78 9.16 -10.61
C LYS A 174 8.77 9.03 -9.47
N TYR A 175 8.71 10.08 -8.63
CA TYR A 175 7.69 10.16 -7.61
C TYR A 175 6.31 10.20 -8.28
N ASP A 176 5.65 9.06 -8.34
CA ASP A 176 4.31 8.93 -8.88
C ASP A 176 3.31 8.81 -7.72
N ASN A 177 2.41 9.78 -7.64
CA ASN A 177 1.25 9.75 -6.72
C ASN A 177 0.09 8.91 -7.27
N LYS A 178 0.27 8.29 -8.45
CA LYS A 178 -0.77 7.47 -9.05
C LYS A 178 -0.83 6.12 -8.36
N THR A 179 -2.00 5.75 -8.00
CA THR A 179 -2.34 4.47 -7.38
C THR A 179 -2.01 3.30 -8.31
N PHE A 180 -1.42 2.27 -7.72
CA PHE A 180 -1.06 1.03 -8.39
C PHE A 180 -2.32 0.18 -8.65
N HIS A 181 -2.52 -0.25 -9.87
CA HIS A 181 -3.46 -1.31 -10.22
C HIS A 181 -2.69 -2.63 -10.34
N ALA A 182 -2.83 -3.51 -9.36
CA ALA A 182 -2.32 -4.87 -9.46
C ALA A 182 -3.32 -5.73 -10.23
N ASN A 183 -3.02 -6.06 -11.48
CA ASN A 183 -3.72 -7.13 -12.19
C ASN A 183 -3.08 -8.47 -11.81
N PHE A 184 -3.72 -9.19 -10.89
CA PHE A 184 -3.37 -10.56 -10.59
C PHE A 184 -4.05 -11.48 -11.60
N GLN A 185 -3.30 -11.92 -12.62
CA GLN A 185 -3.72 -13.07 -13.42
C GLN A 185 -3.16 -14.33 -12.73
N PRO A 186 -3.98 -15.34 -12.39
CA PRO A 186 -3.47 -16.59 -11.86
C PRO A 186 -2.62 -17.27 -12.94
N GLU A 187 -1.41 -17.66 -12.57
CA GLU A 187 -0.43 -18.32 -13.47
C GLU A 187 -0.86 -19.73 -13.92
N LYS A 188 -1.91 -20.29 -13.33
CA LYS A 188 -2.54 -21.57 -13.72
C LYS A 188 -4.04 -21.48 -13.55
N GLU A 189 -4.77 -21.78 -14.60
CA GLU A 189 -6.16 -22.22 -14.47
C GLU A 189 -6.17 -23.49 -13.62
N THR A 190 -6.88 -23.46 -12.51
CA THR A 190 -7.20 -24.68 -11.75
C THR A 190 -8.03 -25.55 -12.68
N GLY A 191 -7.44 -26.63 -13.20
CA GLY A 191 -8.14 -27.60 -14.02
C GLY A 191 -9.36 -28.14 -13.27
N ASN A 192 -10.48 -28.15 -13.98
CA ASN A 192 -11.66 -28.91 -13.58
C ASN A 192 -11.27 -30.40 -13.64
N ASP A 193 -11.28 -31.07 -12.50
CA ASP A 193 -11.53 -32.49 -12.34
C ASP A 193 -12.81 -32.68 -11.52
#